data_7d5920c4338f503bd5dba521ee5108ad
#
_entry.id   7d5920c4338f503bd5dba521ee5108ad
#
_cell.length_a   1.000
_cell.length_b   1.000
_cell.length_c   1.000
_cell.angle_alpha   90.00
_cell.angle_beta   90.00
_cell.angle_gamma   90.00
#
_symmetry.space_group_name_H-M   'P 1'
#
loop_
_entity.id
_entity.type
_entity.pdbx_description
1 polymer ?
#
loop_
_entity_poly.entity_id
_entity_poly.type
_entity_poly.pdbx_seq_one_letter_code
_entity_poly.pdbx_strand_id
1 'polypeptide(L)'
;MKKIILLISIFFTLFGTSDANEVNIFSARHYDSDVQLYEKFTQKTGIKVNVMSGKDKALQKRIIEEGENCVADLYITADAGRLGAFEEKGMFQKASSSVLKKAIPSN
;
A
#
# COMPACT_ATOMS: atom_id res chain seq x y z
N MET A 1 -63.51 -9.23 4.00
CA MET A 1 -62.41 -8.59 4.71
C MET A 1 -61.10 -9.03 4.04
N LYS A 2 -60.56 -8.19 3.23
CA LYS A 2 -59.30 -8.49 2.51
C LYS A 2 -58.13 -7.98 3.33
N LYS A 3 -57.32 -8.87 3.87
CA LYS A 3 -56.09 -8.51 4.55
C LYS A 3 -55.03 -8.22 3.52
N ILE A 4 -54.66 -6.96 3.38
CA ILE A 4 -53.54 -6.52 2.56
C ILE A 4 -52.30 -6.76 3.39
N ILE A 5 -51.50 -7.77 3.03
CA ILE A 5 -50.18 -8.00 3.59
C ILE A 5 -49.22 -7.12 2.78
N LEU A 6 -48.79 -6.03 3.40
CA LEU A 6 -47.76 -5.14 2.85
C LEU A 6 -46.39 -5.81 3.05
N LEU A 7 -45.89 -6.43 2.01
CA LEU A 7 -44.55 -6.98 1.96
C LEU A 7 -43.58 -5.82 1.78
N ILE A 8 -43.05 -5.30 2.89
CA ILE A 8 -41.93 -4.36 2.87
C ILE A 8 -40.69 -5.16 2.55
N SER A 9 -40.34 -5.16 1.28
CA SER A 9 -39.06 -5.64 0.78
C SER A 9 -37.97 -4.67 1.26
N ILE A 10 -37.32 -5.00 2.36
CA ILE A 10 -36.11 -4.30 2.80
C ILE A 10 -35.01 -4.68 1.82
N PHE A 11 -34.82 -3.84 0.83
CA PHE A 11 -33.66 -3.91 -0.06
C PHE A 11 -32.45 -3.44 0.72
N PHE A 12 -31.82 -4.39 1.41
CA PHE A 12 -30.56 -4.18 2.08
C PHE A 12 -29.47 -4.07 0.98
N THR A 13 -29.25 -2.86 0.50
CA THR A 13 -28.10 -2.58 -0.34
C THR A 13 -26.85 -2.77 0.48
N LEU A 14 -26.20 -3.91 0.33
CA LEU A 14 -24.82 -4.12 0.74
C LEU A 14 -23.97 -3.12 -0.07
N PHE A 15 -23.73 -1.95 0.51
CA PHE A 15 -22.62 -1.13 0.12
C PHE A 15 -21.37 -1.89 0.54
N GLY A 16 -20.83 -2.70 -0.37
CA GLY A 16 -19.48 -3.19 -0.25
C GLY A 16 -18.56 -1.99 -0.21
N THR A 17 -18.02 -1.68 0.96
CA THR A 17 -16.91 -0.75 1.07
C THR A 17 -15.77 -1.35 0.28
N SER A 18 -15.48 -0.77 -0.87
CA SER A 18 -14.28 -1.07 -1.63
C SER A 18 -13.10 -0.56 -0.79
N ASP A 19 -12.35 -1.45 -0.19
CA ASP A 19 -11.11 -1.15 0.56
C ASP A 19 -9.95 -0.73 -0.36
N ALA A 20 -10.26 -0.25 -1.57
CA ALA A 20 -9.30 -0.02 -2.64
C ALA A 20 -8.49 1.28 -2.52
N ASN A 21 -8.58 2.02 -1.41
CA ASN A 21 -8.01 3.36 -1.32
C ASN A 21 -6.96 3.52 -0.22
N GLU A 22 -6.12 2.53 -0.03
CA GLU A 22 -4.97 2.68 0.87
C GLU A 22 -3.70 2.02 0.30
N VAL A 23 -2.56 2.59 0.68
CA VAL A 23 -1.23 2.08 0.38
C VAL A 23 -0.52 1.76 1.68
N ASN A 24 0.00 0.55 1.78
CA ASN A 24 0.72 0.07 2.96
C ASN A 24 2.23 0.11 2.69
N ILE A 25 2.95 0.88 3.50
CA ILE A 25 4.39 1.08 3.39
C ILE A 25 5.09 0.44 4.57
N PHE A 26 6.06 -0.44 4.31
CA PHE A 26 7.02 -0.86 5.31
C PHE A 26 8.27 -0.01 5.15
N SER A 27 8.60 0.79 6.17
CA SER A 27 9.68 1.77 6.12
C SER A 27 10.74 1.54 7.19
N ALA A 28 11.98 1.39 6.75
CA ALA A 28 13.16 1.43 7.61
C ALA A 28 13.74 2.86 7.72
N ARG A 29 13.07 3.84 7.13
CA ARG A 29 13.41 5.26 7.23
C ARG A 29 12.56 5.94 8.30
N HIS A 30 13.14 6.93 8.97
CA HIS A 30 12.50 7.64 10.09
C HIS A 30 12.69 9.15 9.94
N TYR A 31 12.35 9.69 8.75
CA TYR A 31 12.47 11.12 8.50
C TYR A 31 11.10 11.79 8.54
N ASP A 32 11.01 12.94 9.23
CA ASP A 32 9.79 13.73 9.30
C ASP A 32 9.33 14.21 7.91
N SER A 33 10.28 14.41 7.00
CA SER A 33 9.98 14.75 5.59
C SER A 33 9.17 13.67 4.87
N ASP A 34 9.34 12.41 5.24
CA ASP A 34 8.58 11.31 4.63
C ASP A 34 7.11 11.38 5.04
N VAL A 35 6.83 11.72 6.30
CA VAL A 35 5.45 11.90 6.80
C VAL A 35 4.75 13.00 6.01
N GLN A 36 5.40 14.14 5.82
CA GLN A 36 4.84 15.25 5.04
C GLN A 36 4.56 14.87 3.58
N LEU A 37 5.42 14.02 2.99
CA LEU A 37 5.22 13.51 1.64
C LEU A 37 3.98 12.62 1.55
N TYR A 38 3.78 11.73 2.51
CA TYR A 38 2.61 10.85 2.57
C TYR A 38 1.32 11.62 2.80
N GLU A 39 1.35 12.64 3.66
CA GLU A 39 0.21 13.53 3.88
C GLU A 39 -0.19 14.29 2.61
N LYS A 40 0.78 14.86 1.90
CA LYS A 40 0.55 15.53 0.60
C LYS A 40 -0.03 14.59 -0.44
N PHE A 41 0.45 13.35 -0.49
CA PHE A 41 -0.10 12.32 -1.37
C PHE A 41 -1.56 12.02 -1.05
N THR A 42 -1.89 11.82 0.22
CA THR A 42 -3.27 11.58 0.66
C THR A 42 -4.17 12.77 0.37
N GLN A 43 -3.72 14.00 0.62
CA GLN A 43 -4.47 15.21 0.31
C GLN A 43 -4.77 15.34 -1.20
N LYS A 44 -3.80 14.96 -2.03
CA LYS A 44 -3.93 15.09 -3.49
C LYS A 44 -4.77 13.99 -4.13
N THR A 45 -4.74 12.79 -3.58
CA THR A 45 -5.32 11.59 -4.23
C THR A 45 -6.54 11.02 -3.50
N GLY A 46 -6.73 11.35 -2.22
CA GLY A 46 -7.71 10.71 -1.34
C GLY A 46 -7.28 9.30 -0.88
N ILE A 47 -6.11 8.82 -1.30
CA ILE A 47 -5.59 7.49 -0.94
C ILE A 47 -4.89 7.59 0.42
N LYS A 48 -5.30 6.78 1.37
CA LYS A 48 -4.69 6.71 2.70
C LYS A 48 -3.33 6.02 2.63
N VAL A 49 -2.35 6.54 3.35
CA VAL A 49 -1.04 5.90 3.49
C VAL A 49 -0.90 5.35 4.91
N ASN A 50 -0.72 4.04 5.02
CA ASN A 50 -0.43 3.36 6.28
C ASN A 50 1.07 3.03 6.31
N VAL A 51 1.76 3.47 7.35
CA VAL A 51 3.20 3.24 7.48
C VAL A 51 3.49 2.34 8.66
N MET A 52 4.15 1.22 8.40
CA MET A 52 4.76 0.39 9.41
C MET A 52 6.26 0.68 9.44
N SER A 53 6.72 1.31 10.51
CA SER A 53 8.13 1.60 10.73
C SER A 53 8.80 0.46 11.49
N GLY A 54 10.05 0.16 11.13
CA GLY A 54 10.80 -0.89 11.80
C GLY A 54 12.26 -0.95 11.36
N LYS A 55 13.01 -1.83 11.99
CA LYS A 55 14.38 -2.12 11.58
C LYS A 55 14.35 -2.89 10.25
N ASP A 56 15.24 -2.53 9.35
CA ASP A 56 15.38 -3.06 8.00
C ASP A 56 15.31 -4.60 7.94
N LYS A 57 16.16 -5.27 8.69
CA LYS A 57 16.19 -6.76 8.75
C LYS A 57 14.86 -7.36 9.23
N ALA A 58 14.20 -6.71 10.18
CA ALA A 58 12.92 -7.20 10.71
C ALA A 58 11.81 -7.06 9.69
N LEU A 59 11.76 -5.94 8.97
CA LEU A 59 10.79 -5.70 7.90
C LEU A 59 11.00 -6.67 6.73
N GLN A 60 12.25 -6.87 6.29
CA GLN A 60 12.59 -7.82 5.25
C GLN A 60 12.20 -9.25 5.63
N LYS A 61 12.53 -9.66 6.86
CA LYS A 61 12.15 -10.98 7.37
C LYS A 61 10.63 -11.16 7.31
N ARG A 62 9.88 -10.17 7.78
CA ARG A 62 8.42 -10.21 7.77
C ARG A 62 7.85 -10.33 6.37
N ILE A 63 8.34 -9.55 5.41
CA ILE A 63 7.90 -9.63 4.01
C ILE A 63 8.13 -11.03 3.43
N ILE A 64 9.29 -11.63 3.71
CA ILE A 64 9.63 -12.98 3.25
C ILE A 64 8.72 -14.03 3.90
N GLU A 65 8.49 -13.95 5.21
CA GLU A 65 7.67 -14.91 5.94
C GLU A 65 6.18 -14.82 5.58
N GLU A 66 5.65 -13.63 5.36
CA GLU A 66 4.27 -13.42 4.95
C GLU A 66 4.04 -13.78 3.47
N GLY A 67 5.07 -13.67 2.63
CA GLY A 67 5.02 -14.02 1.21
C GLY A 67 3.87 -13.34 0.48
N GLU A 68 3.02 -14.11 -0.20
CA GLU A 68 1.86 -13.60 -0.94
C GLU A 68 0.77 -12.98 -0.05
N ASN A 69 0.78 -13.27 1.25
CA ASN A 69 -0.13 -12.68 2.23
C ASN A 69 0.40 -11.37 2.82
N CYS A 70 1.58 -10.91 2.38
CA CYS A 70 2.14 -9.66 2.87
C CYS A 70 1.28 -8.47 2.43
N VAL A 71 0.91 -7.64 3.41
CA VAL A 71 0.08 -6.46 3.15
C VAL A 71 0.88 -5.27 2.64
N ALA A 72 2.22 -5.33 2.66
CA ALA A 72 3.07 -4.23 2.18
C ALA A 72 2.98 -4.08 0.67
N ASP A 73 2.61 -2.89 0.22
CA ASP A 73 2.65 -2.49 -1.18
C ASP A 73 4.02 -1.92 -1.56
N LEU A 74 4.67 -1.24 -0.62
CA LEU A 74 5.98 -0.61 -0.79
C LEU A 74 6.89 -0.96 0.38
N TYR A 75 8.18 -1.14 0.07
CA TYR A 75 9.25 -1.25 1.04
C TYR A 75 10.25 -0.13 0.81
N ILE A 76 10.54 0.65 1.84
CA ILE A 76 11.45 1.81 1.79
C ILE A 76 12.61 1.60 2.74
N THR A 77 13.81 1.69 2.19
CA THR A 77 15.07 1.66 2.95
C THR A 77 16.01 2.77 2.49
N ALA A 78 17.01 3.09 3.29
CA ALA A 78 18.04 4.08 2.95
C ALA A 78 19.29 3.46 2.30
N ASP A 79 19.36 2.14 2.17
CA ASP A 79 20.53 1.41 1.72
C ASP A 79 20.26 0.66 0.41
N ALA A 80 20.89 1.12 -0.67
CA ALA A 80 20.75 0.52 -2.00
C ALA A 80 21.27 -0.93 -2.06
N GLY A 81 22.32 -1.26 -1.32
CA GLY A 81 22.85 -2.62 -1.27
C GLY A 81 21.85 -3.61 -0.68
N ARG A 82 21.05 -3.17 0.27
CA ARG A 82 19.97 -3.98 0.85
C ARG A 82 18.81 -4.18 -0.12
N LEU A 83 18.51 -3.18 -0.94
CA LEU A 83 17.52 -3.34 -2.01
C LEU A 83 17.97 -4.36 -3.04
N GLY A 84 19.23 -4.32 -3.49
CA GLY A 84 19.77 -5.30 -4.42
C GLY A 84 19.68 -6.73 -3.92
N ALA A 85 20.11 -6.97 -2.69
CA ALA A 85 20.01 -8.29 -2.07
C ALA A 85 18.56 -8.79 -1.92
N PHE A 86 17.60 -7.88 -1.83
CA PHE A 86 16.19 -8.21 -1.72
C PHE A 86 15.55 -8.45 -3.10
N GLU A 87 16.02 -7.73 -4.12
CA GLU A 87 15.68 -7.94 -5.54
C GLU A 87 16.11 -9.31 -6.04
N GLU A 88 17.33 -9.74 -5.69
CA GLU A 88 17.85 -11.07 -6.04
C GLU A 88 16.97 -12.23 -5.54
N LYS A 89 16.20 -11.99 -4.49
CA LYS A 89 15.21 -12.94 -3.96
C LYS A 89 13.86 -12.88 -4.67
N GLY A 90 13.72 -12.04 -5.71
CA GLY A 90 12.49 -11.90 -6.46
C GLY A 90 11.34 -11.23 -5.69
N MET A 91 11.65 -10.42 -4.67
CA MET A 91 10.65 -9.82 -3.79
C MET A 91 9.99 -8.56 -4.37
N PHE A 92 10.47 -8.07 -5.51
CA PHE A 92 9.93 -6.87 -6.13
C PHE A 92 9.22 -7.15 -7.43
N GLN A 93 8.20 -6.35 -7.72
CA GLN A 93 7.55 -6.30 -9.01
C GLN A 93 8.13 -5.17 -9.86
N LYS A 94 8.13 -5.36 -11.17
CA LYS A 94 8.54 -4.31 -12.10
C LYS A 94 7.52 -3.17 -12.08
N ALA A 95 7.97 -1.97 -11.72
CA ALA A 95 7.17 -0.77 -11.78
C ALA A 95 7.38 -0.04 -13.10
N SER A 96 6.29 0.42 -13.74
CA SER A 96 6.35 1.25 -14.94
C SER A 96 5.40 2.44 -14.80
N SER A 97 5.94 3.64 -14.98
CA SER A 97 5.19 4.90 -14.91
C SER A 97 5.75 5.91 -15.89
N SER A 98 4.88 6.61 -16.60
CA SER A 98 5.28 7.70 -17.49
C SER A 98 5.93 8.86 -16.73
N VAL A 99 5.53 9.08 -15.48
CA VAL A 99 6.11 10.10 -14.60
C VAL A 99 7.52 9.69 -14.19
N LEU A 100 7.73 8.44 -13.78
CA LEU A 100 9.06 7.93 -13.43
C LEU A 100 10.02 7.98 -14.61
N LYS A 101 9.58 7.62 -15.81
CA LYS A 101 10.39 7.68 -17.02
C LYS A 101 10.88 9.10 -17.37
N LYS A 102 10.11 10.13 -16.98
CA LYS A 102 10.52 11.52 -17.18
C LYS A 102 11.41 12.06 -16.08
N ALA A 103 11.25 11.57 -14.85
CA ALA A 103 11.93 12.07 -13.67
C ALA A 103 13.26 11.35 -13.38
N ILE A 104 13.40 10.11 -13.84
CA ILE A 104 14.60 9.30 -13.60
C ILE A 104 15.38 9.18 -14.91
N PRO A 105 16.69 9.51 -14.92
CA PRO A 105 17.54 9.31 -16.10
C PRO A 105 17.55 7.83 -16.50
N SER A 106 17.47 7.59 -17.80
CA SER A 106 17.72 6.24 -18.34
C SER A 106 19.21 5.92 -18.21
N ASN A 107 19.54 4.95 -17.41
CA ASN A 107 20.89 4.35 -17.38
C ASN A 107 20.98 3.28 -18.44
#